data_dea432e29f585caaf66165ebdf258063
#
_entry.id   dea432e29f585caaf66165ebdf258063
#
_cell.length_a   1.000
_cell.length_b   1.000
_cell.length_c   1.000
_cell.angle_alpha   90.00
_cell.angle_beta   90.00
_cell.angle_gamma   90.00
#
_symmetry.space_group_name_H-M   'P 1'
#
loop_
_entity.id
_entity.type
_entity.pdbx_description
1 polymer ?
#
loop_
_entity_poly.entity_id
_entity_poly.type
_entity_poly.pdbx_seq_one_letter_code
_entity_poly.pdbx_strand_id
1 'polypeptide(L)'
;MNQATIRALSQVGELVKEEKHDPRQKFIREKDAVRVYCMSRPKIQEEALKAGAFYKIGGVNLINVQIFDEYLEGFRIPGVVI
;
A
#
# COMPACT_ATOMS: atom_id res chain seq x y z
N MET A 1 4.08 3.95 31.69
CA MET A 1 3.60 3.49 31.36
C MET A 1 3.46 2.89 31.21
N ASN A 2 3.56 2.54 31.01
CA ASN A 2 3.21 1.88 30.75
C ASN A 2 3.04 1.47 29.97
N GLN A 3 3.28 0.96 29.53
CA GLN A 3 2.92 0.51 28.71
C GLN A 3 1.84 0.65 28.44
N ALA A 4 1.49 0.52 29.10
CA ALA A 4 0.21 0.68 28.80
C ALA A 4 0.07 2.02 28.39
N THR A 5 0.64 2.79 28.92
CA THR A 5 0.55 4.02 28.59
C THR A 5 1.23 4.17 27.46
N ILE A 6 2.13 3.59 27.41
CA ILE A 6 2.83 3.58 26.38
C ILE A 6 2.17 3.01 25.50
N ARG A 7 1.58 2.26 25.81
CA ARG A 7 0.84 1.58 25.09
C ARG A 7 -0.21 2.44 24.80
N ALA A 8 -0.55 3.09 25.74
CA ALA A 8 -1.67 3.85 25.55
C ALA A 8 -1.28 4.86 24.59
N LEU A 9 -0.15 5.32 24.68
CA LEU A 9 0.28 6.22 23.88
C LEU A 9 0.36 5.75 22.65
N SER A 10 0.74 4.63 22.64
CA SER A 10 0.87 4.05 21.48
C SER A 10 -0.41 4.09 20.88
N GLN A 11 -1.38 4.04 21.57
CA GLN A 11 -2.59 3.99 21.05
C GLN A 11 -3.02 5.13 20.32
N VAL A 12 -2.66 6.18 20.68
CA VAL A 12 -3.09 7.32 20.05
C VAL A 12 -2.64 7.30 18.65
N GLY A 13 -1.48 6.92 18.45
CA GLY A 13 -0.98 6.91 17.14
C GLY A 13 -1.62 5.90 16.34
N GLU A 14 -2.09 4.90 16.96
CA GLU A 14 -2.66 3.91 16.29
C GLU A 14 -3.74 4.24 15.44
N LEU A 15 -4.47 5.18 15.74
CA LEU A 15 -5.54 5.48 14.97
C LEU A 15 -5.13 5.83 13.59
N VAL A 16 -4.05 6.40 13.47
CA VAL A 16 -3.60 6.82 12.21
C VAL A 16 -3.13 5.69 11.42
N LYS A 17 -2.53 4.76 12.06
CA LYS A 17 -2.04 3.68 11.40
C LYS A 17 -2.99 2.94 10.61
N GLU A 18 -4.19 2.97 10.92
CA GLU A 18 -5.11 2.22 10.21
C GLU A 18 -5.23 2.64 8.79
N GLU A 19 -4.81 3.80 8.47
CA GLU A 19 -4.93 4.29 7.16
C GLU A 19 -3.77 3.93 6.27
N LYS A 20 -2.74 3.40 6.80
CA LYS A 20 -1.57 3.09 6.04
C LYS A 20 -1.13 1.69 6.18
N HIS A 21 -0.44 1.17 5.20
CA HIS A 21 0.07 -0.18 5.34
C HIS A 21 1.44 -0.09 5.98
N ASP A 22 1.87 -1.14 6.60
CA ASP A 22 3.15 -1.25 7.26
C ASP A 22 4.18 -1.25 6.13
N PRO A 23 5.20 -0.43 6.19
CA PRO A 23 6.21 -0.40 5.16
C PRO A 23 6.88 -1.74 4.93
N ARG A 24 6.83 -2.61 5.94
CA ARG A 24 7.43 -3.91 5.77
C ARG A 24 6.44 -4.94 5.25
N GLN A 25 5.19 -4.56 5.08
CA GLN A 25 4.19 -5.47 4.63
C GLN A 25 4.36 -5.68 3.14
N LYS A 26 4.53 -6.90 2.74
CA LYS A 26 4.76 -7.20 1.34
C LYS A 26 3.50 -7.24 0.52
N PHE A 27 2.43 -7.70 1.09
CA PHE A 27 1.16 -7.79 0.36
C PHE A 27 0.06 -6.99 1.01
N ILE A 28 -0.81 -6.40 0.21
CA ILE A 28 -1.97 -5.73 0.74
C ILE A 28 -3.15 -6.16 -0.12
N ARG A 29 -4.34 -6.04 0.41
CA ARG A 29 -5.53 -6.42 -0.33
C ARG A 29 -5.80 -5.37 -1.37
N GLU A 30 -6.46 -5.78 -2.45
CA GLU A 30 -6.77 -4.85 -3.51
C GLU A 30 -7.55 -3.65 -3.00
N LYS A 31 -8.50 -3.86 -2.12
CA LYS A 31 -9.29 -2.76 -1.62
C LYS A 31 -8.46 -1.76 -0.84
N ASP A 32 -7.38 -2.23 -0.22
CA ASP A 32 -6.55 -1.33 0.54
C ASP A 32 -5.63 -0.58 -0.41
N ALA A 33 -5.26 -1.19 -1.53
CA ALA A 33 -4.40 -0.55 -2.49
C ALA A 33 -5.10 0.67 -3.08
N VAL A 34 -6.42 0.63 -3.20
CA VAL A 34 -7.16 1.76 -3.71
C VAL A 34 -6.88 2.99 -2.84
N ARG A 35 -6.82 2.81 -1.52
CA ARG A 35 -6.54 3.92 -0.66
C ARG A 35 -5.07 4.27 -0.62
N VAL A 36 -4.23 3.28 -0.56
CA VAL A 36 -2.80 3.53 -0.43
C VAL A 36 -2.25 4.21 -1.67
N TYR A 37 -2.69 3.79 -2.84
CA TYR A 37 -2.18 4.36 -4.07
C TYR A 37 -3.09 5.40 -4.69
N CYS A 38 -4.23 5.65 -4.09
CA CYS A 38 -5.16 6.69 -4.54
C CYS A 38 -5.59 6.48 -5.99
N MET A 39 -5.88 5.26 -6.34
CA MET A 39 -6.34 4.93 -7.68
C MET A 39 -7.65 4.17 -7.59
N SER A 40 -8.45 4.20 -8.63
CA SER A 40 -9.70 3.46 -8.62
C SER A 40 -9.38 1.97 -8.69
N ARG A 41 -10.33 1.14 -8.30
CA ARG A 41 -10.11 -0.29 -8.29
C ARG A 41 -9.77 -0.82 -9.69
N PRO A 42 -10.47 -0.44 -10.76
CA PRO A 42 -10.10 -0.92 -12.07
C PRO A 42 -8.69 -0.52 -12.47
N LYS A 43 -8.27 0.66 -12.05
CA LYS A 43 -6.94 1.12 -12.40
C LYS A 43 -5.90 0.33 -11.63
N ILE A 44 -6.17 0.02 -10.37
CA ILE A 44 -5.24 -0.77 -9.57
C ILE A 44 -5.10 -2.15 -10.21
N GLN A 45 -6.19 -2.76 -10.63
CA GLN A 45 -6.11 -4.07 -11.23
C GLN A 45 -5.32 -4.03 -12.51
N GLU A 46 -5.58 -3.07 -13.34
CA GLU A 46 -4.91 -2.95 -14.60
C GLU A 46 -3.41 -2.78 -14.42
N GLU A 47 -3.02 -1.86 -13.58
CA GLU A 47 -1.60 -1.58 -13.41
C GLU A 47 -0.87 -2.68 -12.65
N ALA A 48 -1.54 -3.29 -11.67
CA ALA A 48 -0.90 -4.37 -10.93
C ALA A 48 -0.70 -5.59 -11.81
N LEU A 49 -1.62 -5.83 -12.74
CA LEU A 49 -1.45 -6.94 -13.65
C LEU A 49 -0.28 -6.66 -14.59
N LYS A 50 -0.16 -5.45 -15.07
CA LYS A 50 0.95 -5.11 -15.94
C LYS A 50 2.26 -5.22 -15.23
N ALA A 51 2.27 -4.91 -13.96
CA ALA A 51 3.49 -4.94 -13.17
C ALA A 51 3.88 -6.35 -12.76
N GLY A 52 2.97 -7.30 -12.89
CA GLY A 52 3.22 -8.63 -12.39
C GLY A 52 3.11 -8.67 -10.87
N ALA A 53 2.37 -7.75 -10.29
CA ALA A 53 2.23 -7.63 -8.84
C ALA A 53 0.88 -8.09 -8.33
N PHE A 54 0.04 -8.62 -9.19
CA PHE A 54 -1.31 -8.99 -8.80
C PHE A 54 -1.41 -10.48 -8.53
N TYR A 55 -1.94 -10.85 -7.37
CA TYR A 55 -2.08 -12.23 -6.99
C TYR A 55 -3.54 -12.53 -6.67
N LYS A 56 -4.04 -13.60 -7.23
CA LYS A 56 -5.40 -13.99 -6.96
C LYS A 56 -5.40 -15.36 -6.35
N ILE A 57 -5.81 -15.47 -5.11
CA ILE A 57 -5.81 -16.72 -4.41
C ILE A 57 -7.20 -16.95 -3.86
N GLY A 58 -7.92 -17.90 -4.43
CA GLY A 58 -9.29 -18.15 -4.03
C GLY A 58 -10.06 -16.89 -4.30
N GLY A 59 -10.72 -16.37 -3.34
CA GLY A 59 -11.47 -15.15 -3.52
C GLY A 59 -10.73 -13.91 -3.08
N VAL A 60 -9.44 -14.05 -2.82
CA VAL A 60 -8.68 -12.92 -2.31
C VAL A 60 -7.72 -12.38 -3.36
N ASN A 61 -7.74 -11.07 -3.55
CA ASN A 61 -6.83 -10.43 -4.48
C ASN A 61 -5.82 -9.63 -3.68
N LEU A 62 -4.55 -9.90 -3.94
CA LEU A 62 -3.47 -9.25 -3.22
C LEU A 62 -2.56 -8.52 -4.19
N ILE A 63 -1.91 -7.50 -3.72
CA ILE A 63 -0.97 -6.75 -4.52
C ILE A 63 0.38 -6.83 -3.79
N ASN A 64 1.43 -7.16 -4.52
CA ASN A 64 2.77 -7.19 -3.96
C ASN A 64 3.27 -5.75 -3.99
N VAL A 65 3.36 -5.15 -2.84
CA VAL A 65 3.71 -3.75 -2.72
C VAL A 65 5.08 -3.44 -3.30
N GLN A 66 6.04 -4.29 -3.03
CA GLN A 66 7.38 -4.02 -3.49
C GLN A 66 7.46 -4.00 -5.01
N ILE A 67 6.88 -4.99 -5.65
CA ILE A 67 6.92 -5.05 -7.11
C ILE A 67 6.12 -3.90 -7.69
N PHE A 68 4.99 -3.58 -7.11
CA PHE A 68 4.16 -2.52 -7.62
C PHE A 68 4.84 -1.16 -7.46
N ASP A 69 5.51 -0.95 -6.33
CA ASP A 69 6.19 0.31 -6.11
C ASP A 69 7.32 0.49 -7.12
N GLU A 70 8.04 -0.58 -7.43
CA GLU A 70 9.11 -0.49 -8.40
C GLU A 70 8.55 -0.22 -9.79
N TYR A 71 7.43 -0.83 -10.10
CA TYR A 71 6.80 -0.62 -11.38
C TYR A 71 6.39 0.84 -11.53
N LEU A 72 5.85 1.43 -10.47
CA LEU A 72 5.40 2.81 -10.53
C LEU A 72 6.56 3.78 -10.73
N GLU A 73 7.74 3.41 -10.28
CA GLU A 73 8.88 4.29 -10.47
C GLU A 73 9.18 4.48 -11.94
N GLY A 74 8.77 3.56 -12.78
CA GLY A 74 8.98 3.69 -14.20
C GLY A 74 8.13 4.80 -14.83
N PHE A 75 7.13 5.28 -14.08
CA PHE A 75 6.28 6.35 -14.60
C PHE A 75 6.65 7.68 -13.97
N ARG A 76 7.72 7.69 -13.19
CA ARG A 76 8.10 8.90 -12.52
C ARG A 76 8.57 9.92 -13.51
N ILE A 77 8.14 11.13 -13.36
CA ILE A 77 8.57 12.21 -14.22
C ILE A 77 9.75 12.86 -13.55
N PRO A 78 10.90 12.88 -14.18
CA PRO A 78 12.09 13.44 -13.55
C PRO A 78 11.89 14.92 -13.25
N GLY A 79 12.49 15.37 -12.20
CA GLY A 79 12.40 16.77 -11.85
C GLY A 79 13.02 17.62 -12.94
N VAL A 80 12.48 18.80 -13.10
CA VAL A 80 12.98 19.68 -14.11
C VAL A 80 13.37 20.99 -13.46
N VAL A 81 14.47 21.53 -13.89
CA VAL A 81 14.91 22.79 -13.34
C VAL A 81 14.41 23.83 -14.29
N ILE A 82 13.62 24.71 -13.80
CA ILE A 82 13.03 25.69 -14.68
C ILE A 82 13.54 27.06 -14.44
#